data_40f916205543388cd04492d2b18acd49
#
_entry.id   40f916205543388cd04492d2b18acd49
#
_cell.length_a   1.000
_cell.length_b   1.000
_cell.length_c   1.000
_cell.angle_alpha   90.00
_cell.angle_beta   90.00
_cell.angle_gamma   90.00
#
_symmetry.space_group_name_H-M   'P 1'
#
loop_
_entity.id
_entity.type
_entity.pdbx_description
1 polymer ?
#
loop_
_entity_poly.entity_id
_entity_poly.type
_entity_poly.pdbx_seq_one_letter_code
_entity_poly.pdbx_strand_id
1 'polypeptide(L)'
;MHTLKPPKELKFFFVIRELPNKNGILTTQQANAKIAEAIALEERLGLSVIDSPFTLDDVGGAQGLKDYANNLVIAEQYGYRAKGVFLVGIPGTGKTFFPKCFAGQLKRPLVQLNISMIMEDTEPITKLNSIFKFLHNRQLNFPDAKYIILIDEIEKMIGNAAPEEKRMLGRLLTVLNDMHTPAAEYKFDALFFATANDLGVILDNNPEFLRRGRWNELFFINMPTDENARSIFKLYIKKKQLDFIFNDKDSLENLLTEVYSEYRADNPSQDRFPYTAAEIENFCDRLYFLKISKGKKFDIIKDVRQCVKDIIPIGKSARNGITRMLGQKELFIEI
;
A
#
# COMPACT_ATOMS: atom_id res chain seq x y z
N MET A 1 23.95 10.65 -15.35
CA MET A 1 23.80 9.17 -15.48
C MET A 1 23.69 8.59 -14.08
N HIS A 2 22.49 8.50 -13.54
CA HIS A 2 22.23 7.71 -12.33
C HIS A 2 21.85 6.31 -12.78
N THR A 3 22.76 5.38 -12.67
CA THR A 3 22.51 3.95 -12.85
C THR A 3 21.55 3.51 -11.75
N LEU A 4 20.31 3.26 -12.12
CA LEU A 4 19.37 2.52 -11.30
C LEU A 4 20.00 1.16 -11.00
N LYS A 5 20.31 0.90 -9.73
CA LYS A 5 20.73 -0.43 -9.30
C LYS A 5 19.61 -1.42 -9.60
N PRO A 6 19.91 -2.58 -10.18
CA PRO A 6 18.90 -3.54 -10.57
C PRO A 6 18.19 -4.12 -9.33
N PRO A 7 16.88 -4.44 -9.45
CA PRO A 7 16.07 -4.94 -8.32
C PRO A 7 16.60 -6.23 -7.65
N LYS A 8 17.55 -6.92 -8.27
CA LYS A 8 18.19 -8.12 -7.73
C LYS A 8 19.10 -7.88 -6.52
N GLU A 9 19.64 -6.65 -6.34
CA GLU A 9 20.56 -6.37 -5.22
C GLU A 9 19.84 -6.22 -3.87
N LEU A 10 18.56 -5.87 -3.86
CA LEU A 10 17.78 -5.64 -2.63
C LEU A 10 17.31 -6.96 -1.98
N LYS A 11 16.91 -7.97 -2.77
CA LYS A 11 16.65 -9.34 -2.25
C LYS A 11 17.89 -9.99 -1.62
N PHE A 12 19.05 -9.53 -2.00
CA PHE A 12 20.34 -10.00 -1.47
C PHE A 12 20.49 -9.74 0.04
N PHE A 13 20.00 -8.62 0.55
CA PHE A 13 20.09 -8.26 1.98
C PHE A 13 19.27 -9.20 2.87
N PHE A 14 18.12 -9.66 2.40
CA PHE A 14 17.24 -10.53 3.17
C PHE A 14 17.80 -11.96 3.27
N VAL A 15 18.40 -12.45 2.20
CA VAL A 15 19.03 -13.78 2.12
C VAL A 15 20.40 -13.81 2.81
N ILE A 16 21.19 -12.73 2.71
CA ILE A 16 22.55 -12.66 3.29
C ILE A 16 22.54 -12.58 4.81
N ARG A 17 21.50 -11.97 5.44
CA ARG A 17 21.36 -12.00 6.89
C ARG A 17 21.17 -13.41 7.48
N GLU A 18 20.81 -14.40 6.66
CA GLU A 18 20.69 -15.80 7.07
C GLU A 18 22.00 -16.60 7.01
N LEU A 19 23.08 -15.98 6.52
CA LEU A 19 24.35 -16.66 6.48
C LEU A 19 25.05 -16.58 7.84
N PRO A 20 25.41 -17.72 8.46
CA PRO A 20 26.27 -17.68 9.62
C PRO A 20 27.61 -17.05 9.22
N ASN A 21 27.95 -15.93 9.87
CA ASN A 21 29.24 -15.27 9.73
C ASN A 21 30.37 -16.19 10.26
N LYS A 22 30.80 -17.14 9.45
CA LYS A 22 32.10 -17.82 9.61
C LYS A 22 32.74 -17.90 8.23
N ASN A 23 33.55 -16.89 7.94
CA ASN A 23 34.60 -16.91 6.92
C ASN A 23 34.23 -17.42 5.53
N GLY A 24 33.25 -16.85 4.85
CA GLY A 24 33.01 -17.26 3.47
C GLY A 24 32.36 -16.17 2.62
N ILE A 25 33.14 -15.58 1.72
CA ILE A 25 32.60 -14.79 0.60
C ILE A 25 31.85 -15.81 -0.28
N LEU A 26 30.53 -15.68 -0.36
CA LEU A 26 29.73 -16.49 -1.30
C LEU A 26 30.15 -16.19 -2.73
N THR A 27 30.31 -17.20 -3.53
CA THR A 27 30.43 -17.04 -4.98
C THR A 27 29.09 -16.53 -5.53
N THR A 28 29.13 -15.82 -6.66
CA THR A 28 27.92 -15.33 -7.34
C THR A 28 26.93 -16.48 -7.62
N GLN A 29 27.42 -17.68 -7.91
CA GLN A 29 26.59 -18.85 -8.16
C GLN A 29 25.87 -19.32 -6.87
N GLN A 30 26.57 -19.36 -5.75
CA GLN A 30 25.97 -19.73 -4.46
C GLN A 30 24.94 -18.70 -4.00
N ALA A 31 25.20 -17.40 -4.20
CA ALA A 31 24.26 -16.35 -3.92
C ALA A 31 22.99 -16.47 -4.77
N ASN A 32 23.14 -16.71 -6.08
CA ASN A 32 22.01 -16.91 -6.99
C ASN A 32 21.17 -18.15 -6.63
N ALA A 33 21.81 -19.26 -6.23
CA ALA A 33 21.10 -20.46 -5.78
C ALA A 33 20.24 -20.18 -4.54
N LYS A 34 20.79 -19.48 -3.53
CA LYS A 34 20.06 -19.12 -2.31
C LYS A 34 18.90 -18.15 -2.58
N ILE A 35 19.08 -17.20 -3.51
CA ILE A 35 18.00 -16.32 -3.93
C ILE A 35 16.88 -17.13 -4.59
N ALA A 36 17.23 -18.09 -5.45
CA ALA A 36 16.24 -18.96 -6.09
C ALA A 36 15.48 -19.83 -5.07
N GLU A 37 16.17 -20.38 -4.07
CA GLU A 37 15.55 -21.13 -2.96
C GLU A 37 14.57 -20.25 -2.15
N ALA A 38 14.97 -19.01 -1.84
CA ALA A 38 14.10 -18.07 -1.12
C ALA A 38 12.86 -17.70 -1.93
N ILE A 39 13.00 -17.43 -3.23
CA ILE A 39 11.86 -17.17 -4.11
C ILE A 39 10.92 -18.38 -4.18
N ALA A 40 11.45 -19.59 -4.36
CA ALA A 40 10.64 -20.79 -4.38
C ALA A 40 9.90 -21.05 -3.06
N LEU A 41 10.52 -20.71 -1.92
CA LEU A 41 9.87 -20.79 -0.61
C LEU A 41 8.74 -19.75 -0.48
N GLU A 42 8.97 -18.51 -0.91
CA GLU A 42 7.95 -17.44 -0.92
C GLU A 42 6.73 -17.86 -1.75
N GLU A 43 6.95 -18.36 -2.97
CA GLU A 43 5.90 -18.85 -3.85
C GLU A 43 5.13 -20.01 -3.22
N ARG A 44 5.84 -21.01 -2.67
CA ARG A 44 5.20 -22.14 -2.00
C ARG A 44 4.35 -21.72 -0.80
N LEU A 45 4.78 -20.73 -0.03
CA LEU A 45 4.04 -20.19 1.11
C LEU A 45 2.89 -19.28 0.72
N GLY A 46 2.87 -18.72 -0.50
CA GLY A 46 1.89 -17.72 -0.91
C GLY A 46 2.15 -16.34 -0.30
N LEU A 47 3.41 -15.96 -0.19
CA LEU A 47 3.83 -14.63 0.25
C LEU A 47 4.95 -14.08 -0.65
N SER A 48 5.20 -12.79 -0.53
CA SER A 48 6.37 -12.14 -1.12
C SER A 48 7.05 -11.25 -0.08
N VAL A 49 8.37 -11.35 0.00
CA VAL A 49 9.16 -10.46 0.86
C VAL A 49 9.77 -9.36 0.02
N ILE A 50 9.50 -8.11 0.40
CA ILE A 50 9.85 -6.92 -0.37
C ILE A 50 10.67 -5.99 0.52
N ASP A 51 11.89 -5.64 0.08
CA ASP A 51 12.61 -4.49 0.59
C ASP A 51 12.18 -3.26 -0.20
N SER A 52 11.33 -2.45 0.39
CA SER A 52 10.74 -1.32 -0.31
C SER A 52 11.75 -0.20 -0.55
N PRO A 53 11.94 0.26 -1.79
CA PRO A 53 12.77 1.42 -2.09
C PRO A 53 12.06 2.76 -1.81
N PHE A 54 10.76 2.73 -1.54
CA PHE A 54 9.93 3.91 -1.32
C PHE A 54 9.97 4.36 0.14
N THR A 55 9.79 5.66 0.35
CA THR A 55 9.70 6.28 1.68
C THR A 55 8.42 7.11 1.80
N LEU A 56 8.16 7.69 2.96
CA LEU A 56 7.02 8.60 3.15
C LEU A 56 7.11 9.88 2.31
N ASP A 57 8.30 10.22 1.80
CA ASP A 57 8.49 11.33 0.86
C ASP A 57 7.89 11.03 -0.54
N ASP A 58 7.69 9.75 -0.84
CA ASP A 58 7.02 9.31 -2.09
C ASP A 58 5.50 9.41 -2.02
N VAL A 59 4.94 9.73 -0.86
CA VAL A 59 3.50 9.92 -0.66
C VAL A 59 3.17 11.41 -0.74
N GLY A 60 2.42 11.83 -1.74
CA GLY A 60 1.88 13.18 -1.83
C GLY A 60 0.70 13.36 -0.90
N GLY A 61 0.71 14.39 -0.04
CA GLY A 61 -0.35 14.59 0.95
C GLY A 61 -0.38 13.53 2.06
N ALA A 62 -1.58 13.09 2.46
CA ALA A 62 -1.83 12.07 3.49
C ALA A 62 -1.12 12.34 4.83
N GLN A 63 -1.17 13.60 5.29
CA GLN A 63 -0.43 14.04 6.48
C GLN A 63 -0.78 13.22 7.72
N GLY A 64 -2.04 12.88 7.93
CA GLY A 64 -2.47 12.06 9.06
C GLY A 64 -1.81 10.68 9.12
N LEU A 65 -1.59 10.03 7.96
CA LEU A 65 -0.85 8.76 7.92
C LEU A 65 0.65 8.95 8.20
N LYS A 66 1.25 10.04 7.71
CA LYS A 66 2.65 10.37 7.99
C LYS A 66 2.87 10.67 9.46
N ASP A 67 1.96 11.42 10.07
CA ASP A 67 2.00 11.75 11.50
C ASP A 67 1.83 10.49 12.34
N TYR A 68 0.91 9.60 11.97
CA TYR A 68 0.79 8.28 12.61
C TYR A 68 2.09 7.49 12.55
N ALA A 69 2.73 7.44 11.37
CA ALA A 69 3.99 6.73 11.18
C ALA A 69 5.10 7.28 12.10
N ASN A 70 5.24 8.61 12.16
CA ASN A 70 6.23 9.27 13.00
C ASN A 70 5.95 9.04 14.50
N ASN A 71 4.70 9.17 14.92
CA ASN A 71 4.29 8.95 16.30
C ASN A 71 4.49 7.49 16.73
N LEU A 72 4.25 6.52 15.83
CA LEU A 72 4.48 5.11 16.10
C LEU A 72 5.97 4.81 16.36
N VAL A 73 6.87 5.40 15.56
CA VAL A 73 8.32 5.24 15.76
C VAL A 73 8.73 5.73 17.17
N ILE A 74 8.18 6.87 17.60
CA ILE A 74 8.43 7.41 18.92
C ILE A 74 7.86 6.47 20.00
N ALA A 75 6.60 6.07 19.87
CA ALA A 75 5.93 5.21 20.85
C ALA A 75 6.62 3.84 21.03
N GLU A 76 7.15 3.27 19.95
CA GLU A 76 7.90 2.01 20.01
C GLU A 76 9.18 2.10 20.86
N GLN A 77 9.82 3.26 20.94
CA GLN A 77 10.99 3.47 21.80
C GLN A 77 10.62 3.33 23.29
N TYR A 78 9.36 3.58 23.64
CA TYR A 78 8.81 3.42 24.98
C TYR A 78 8.09 2.06 25.19
N GLY A 79 8.32 1.10 24.30
CA GLY A 79 7.79 -0.26 24.41
C GLY A 79 6.38 -0.47 23.87
N TYR A 80 5.76 0.54 23.22
CA TYR A 80 4.49 0.37 22.55
C TYR A 80 4.63 -0.61 21.36
N ARG A 81 3.64 -1.47 21.18
CA ARG A 81 3.58 -2.43 20.07
C ARG A 81 2.22 -2.34 19.41
N ALA A 82 2.17 -1.70 18.25
CA ALA A 82 0.97 -1.70 17.42
C ALA A 82 0.78 -3.07 16.77
N LYS A 83 -0.46 -3.51 16.65
CA LYS A 83 -0.84 -4.79 16.02
C LYS A 83 -1.19 -4.60 14.56
N GLY A 84 -2.04 -3.63 14.25
CA GLY A 84 -2.51 -3.44 12.89
C GLY A 84 -3.13 -2.09 12.60
N VAL A 85 -3.09 -1.73 11.33
CA VAL A 85 -3.72 -0.57 10.72
C VAL A 85 -4.61 -1.07 9.59
N PHE A 86 -5.85 -0.63 9.57
CA PHE A 86 -6.77 -0.92 8.48
C PHE A 86 -6.99 0.31 7.62
N LEU A 87 -6.74 0.17 6.32
CA LEU A 87 -6.87 1.22 5.32
C LEU A 87 -8.03 0.87 4.38
N VAL A 88 -9.12 1.59 4.48
CA VAL A 88 -10.24 1.45 3.55
C VAL A 88 -10.44 2.76 2.79
N GLY A 89 -11.02 2.72 1.62
CA GLY A 89 -11.33 3.94 0.90
C GLY A 89 -11.35 3.76 -0.61
N ILE A 90 -11.44 4.89 -1.29
CA ILE A 90 -11.64 4.95 -2.74
C ILE A 90 -10.49 4.27 -3.48
N PRO A 91 -10.74 3.45 -4.51
CA PRO A 91 -9.69 2.88 -5.35
C PRO A 91 -8.79 3.95 -5.96
N GLY A 92 -7.48 3.67 -6.06
CA GLY A 92 -6.51 4.62 -6.62
C GLY A 92 -6.01 5.70 -5.66
N THR A 93 -6.40 5.69 -4.39
CA THR A 93 -5.95 6.67 -3.38
C THR A 93 -4.64 6.31 -2.66
N GLY A 94 -4.00 5.18 -3.02
CA GLY A 94 -2.67 4.82 -2.51
C GLY A 94 -2.68 3.88 -1.29
N LYS A 95 -3.79 3.23 -0.95
CA LYS A 95 -3.91 2.30 0.19
C LYS A 95 -2.82 1.21 0.22
N THR A 96 -2.57 0.57 -0.91
CA THR A 96 -1.53 -0.47 -1.05
C THR A 96 -0.11 0.11 -1.10
N PHE A 97 0.02 1.37 -1.54
CA PHE A 97 1.31 2.04 -1.68
C PHE A 97 1.85 2.54 -0.34
N PHE A 98 0.98 3.04 0.53
CA PHE A 98 1.38 3.57 1.83
C PHE A 98 2.13 2.55 2.70
N PRO A 99 1.66 1.29 2.89
CA PRO A 99 2.43 0.28 3.64
C PRO A 99 3.83 0.01 3.07
N LYS A 100 4.00 0.11 1.74
CA LYS A 100 5.30 -0.01 1.08
C LYS A 100 6.21 1.16 1.46
N CYS A 101 5.70 2.38 1.41
CA CYS A 101 6.45 3.57 1.82
C CYS A 101 6.79 3.53 3.32
N PHE A 102 5.86 3.07 4.14
CA PHE A 102 6.05 2.91 5.57
C PHE A 102 7.16 1.89 5.88
N ALA A 103 7.14 0.74 5.21
CA ALA A 103 8.17 -0.29 5.36
C ALA A 103 9.57 0.21 4.98
N GLY A 104 9.68 0.92 3.85
CA GLY A 104 10.95 1.48 3.41
C GLY A 104 11.46 2.60 4.32
N GLN A 105 10.57 3.48 4.81
CA GLN A 105 10.92 4.52 5.78
C GLN A 105 11.53 3.92 7.06
N LEU A 106 10.93 2.84 7.56
CA LEU A 106 11.40 2.15 8.78
C LEU A 106 12.51 1.14 8.52
N LYS A 107 12.89 0.92 7.26
CA LYS A 107 13.85 -0.11 6.84
C LYS A 107 13.46 -1.51 7.35
N ARG A 108 12.16 -1.82 7.28
CA ARG A 108 11.59 -3.10 7.68
C ARG A 108 11.19 -3.89 6.44
N PRO A 109 11.43 -5.21 6.40
CA PRO A 109 10.93 -6.03 5.31
C PRO A 109 9.40 -6.01 5.30
N LEU A 110 8.83 -5.82 4.11
CA LEU A 110 7.41 -5.94 3.85
C LEU A 110 7.11 -7.38 3.43
N VAL A 111 6.27 -8.06 4.18
CA VAL A 111 5.75 -9.39 3.85
C VAL A 111 4.34 -9.21 3.30
N GLN A 112 4.19 -9.32 1.99
CA GLN A 112 2.88 -9.24 1.34
C GLN A 112 2.29 -10.64 1.22
N LEU A 113 1.08 -10.86 1.78
CA LEU A 113 0.35 -12.11 1.65
C LEU A 113 -0.42 -12.13 0.32
N ASN A 114 -0.26 -13.20 -0.43
CA ASN A 114 -1.06 -13.43 -1.63
C ASN A 114 -2.34 -14.18 -1.25
N ILE A 115 -3.40 -13.41 -0.96
CA ILE A 115 -4.68 -13.95 -0.49
C ILE A 115 -5.29 -14.92 -1.49
N SER A 116 -5.28 -14.60 -2.79
CA SER A 116 -5.81 -15.50 -3.83
C SER A 116 -5.11 -16.86 -3.80
N MET A 117 -3.78 -16.86 -3.76
CA MET A 117 -2.98 -18.08 -3.74
C MET A 117 -3.16 -18.89 -2.44
N ILE A 118 -3.45 -18.22 -1.32
CA ILE A 118 -3.74 -18.88 -0.05
C ILE A 118 -5.13 -19.51 -0.09
N MET A 119 -6.13 -18.79 -0.61
CA MET A 119 -7.53 -19.25 -0.67
C MET A 119 -7.77 -20.35 -1.71
N GLU A 120 -6.97 -20.39 -2.78
CA GLU A 120 -7.03 -21.44 -3.81
C GLU A 120 -6.33 -22.75 -3.40
N ASP A 121 -5.63 -22.75 -2.25
CA ASP A 121 -4.98 -23.97 -1.74
C ASP A 121 -6.02 -25.00 -1.26
N THR A 122 -5.68 -26.26 -1.30
CA THR A 122 -6.55 -27.33 -0.78
C THR A 122 -6.77 -27.25 0.73
N GLU A 123 -5.80 -26.65 1.45
CA GLU A 123 -5.83 -26.44 2.89
C GLU A 123 -5.44 -24.98 3.26
N PRO A 124 -6.29 -23.98 2.99
CA PRO A 124 -5.94 -22.57 3.15
C PRO A 124 -5.46 -22.21 4.57
N ILE A 125 -6.09 -22.78 5.60
CA ILE A 125 -5.73 -22.55 7.01
C ILE A 125 -4.35 -23.10 7.31
N THR A 126 -4.02 -24.30 6.83
CA THR A 126 -2.71 -24.92 6.99
C THR A 126 -1.63 -24.08 6.31
N LYS A 127 -1.94 -23.55 5.13
CA LYS A 127 -1.05 -22.64 4.40
C LYS A 127 -0.81 -21.34 5.17
N LEU A 128 -1.86 -20.69 5.66
CA LEU A 128 -1.75 -19.49 6.50
C LEU A 128 -0.92 -19.76 7.78
N ASN A 129 -1.16 -20.87 8.46
CA ASN A 129 -0.37 -21.28 9.62
C ASN A 129 1.11 -21.50 9.28
N SER A 130 1.42 -22.02 8.10
CA SER A 130 2.79 -22.20 7.62
C SER A 130 3.53 -20.86 7.45
N ILE A 131 2.82 -19.80 7.01
CA ILE A 131 3.34 -18.44 6.95
C ILE A 131 3.68 -17.94 8.37
N PHE A 132 2.75 -18.06 9.32
CA PHE A 132 2.99 -17.61 10.69
C PHE A 132 4.11 -18.40 11.38
N LYS A 133 4.19 -19.70 11.13
CA LYS A 133 5.30 -20.53 11.59
C LYS A 133 6.64 -20.11 11.00
N PHE A 134 6.66 -19.75 9.71
CA PHE A 134 7.85 -19.21 9.06
C PHE A 134 8.30 -17.91 9.74
N LEU A 135 7.41 -16.96 9.97
CA LEU A 135 7.71 -15.69 10.66
C LEU A 135 8.18 -15.93 12.10
N HIS A 136 7.54 -16.85 12.82
CA HIS A 136 7.93 -17.24 14.18
C HIS A 136 9.36 -17.80 14.22
N ASN A 137 9.66 -18.79 13.38
CA ASN A 137 10.99 -19.38 13.30
C ASN A 137 12.05 -18.35 12.92
N ARG A 138 11.70 -17.43 12.04
CA ARG A 138 12.59 -16.34 11.65
C ARG A 138 12.85 -15.38 12.81
N GLN A 139 11.84 -15.05 13.62
CA GLN A 139 11.99 -14.24 14.83
C GLN A 139 12.90 -14.89 15.86
N LEU A 140 12.87 -16.22 16.00
CA LEU A 140 13.77 -16.94 16.89
C LEU A 140 15.23 -16.81 16.46
N ASN A 141 15.50 -16.80 15.15
CA ASN A 141 16.84 -16.62 14.58
C ASN A 141 17.31 -15.16 14.60
N PHE A 142 16.36 -14.21 14.52
CA PHE A 142 16.61 -12.76 14.48
C PHE A 142 15.65 -12.05 15.45
N PRO A 143 15.96 -12.05 16.76
CA PRO A 143 15.05 -11.55 17.81
C PRO A 143 14.65 -10.06 17.62
N ASP A 144 15.53 -9.25 17.04
CA ASP A 144 15.28 -7.82 16.82
C ASP A 144 14.58 -7.51 15.48
N ALA A 145 14.27 -8.54 14.70
CA ALA A 145 13.60 -8.33 13.41
C ALA A 145 12.17 -7.84 13.63
N LYS A 146 11.79 -6.81 12.87
CA LYS A 146 10.44 -6.27 12.84
C LYS A 146 9.92 -6.29 11.41
N TYR A 147 8.68 -6.69 11.22
CA TYR A 147 8.07 -6.87 9.91
C TYR A 147 6.92 -5.90 9.70
N ILE A 148 6.68 -5.54 8.45
CA ILE A 148 5.40 -4.99 8.01
C ILE A 148 4.70 -6.10 7.23
N ILE A 149 3.48 -6.48 7.63
CA ILE A 149 2.70 -7.51 6.94
C ILE A 149 1.57 -6.82 6.20
N LEU A 150 1.51 -7.01 4.89
CA LEU A 150 0.45 -6.44 4.04
C LEU A 150 -0.52 -7.53 3.60
N ILE A 151 -1.81 -7.30 3.90
CA ILE A 151 -2.95 -8.06 3.42
C ILE A 151 -3.74 -7.12 2.50
N ASP A 152 -3.48 -7.23 1.20
CA ASP A 152 -4.10 -6.34 0.23
C ASP A 152 -5.46 -6.89 -0.23
N GLU A 153 -6.47 -6.00 -0.31
CA GLU A 153 -7.82 -6.35 -0.71
C GLU A 153 -8.42 -7.51 0.13
N ILE A 154 -8.43 -7.31 1.46
CA ILE A 154 -8.87 -8.34 2.41
C ILE A 154 -10.31 -8.83 2.15
N GLU A 155 -11.14 -8.02 1.51
CA GLU A 155 -12.48 -8.42 1.08
C GLU A 155 -12.49 -9.66 0.18
N LYS A 156 -11.40 -9.97 -0.52
CA LYS A 156 -11.26 -11.22 -1.29
C LYS A 156 -11.23 -12.47 -0.41
N MET A 157 -10.80 -12.32 0.84
CA MET A 157 -10.75 -13.42 1.80
C MET A 157 -12.07 -13.59 2.56
N ILE A 158 -12.89 -12.55 2.64
CA ILE A 158 -14.07 -12.52 3.53
C ILE A 158 -15.37 -12.17 2.78
N GLY A 159 -15.33 -12.14 1.44
CA GLY A 159 -16.40 -11.59 0.59
C GLY A 159 -17.68 -12.40 0.56
N ASN A 160 -17.61 -13.74 0.63
CA ASN A 160 -18.78 -14.61 0.41
C ASN A 160 -19.37 -15.18 1.70
N ALA A 161 -18.81 -14.85 2.85
CA ALA A 161 -19.21 -15.39 4.17
C ALA A 161 -19.22 -16.94 4.25
N ALA A 162 -18.43 -17.60 3.38
CA ALA A 162 -18.27 -19.04 3.40
C ALA A 162 -17.68 -19.52 4.74
N PRO A 163 -18.03 -20.71 5.23
CA PRO A 163 -17.49 -21.21 6.50
C PRO A 163 -15.96 -21.23 6.55
N GLU A 164 -15.32 -21.49 5.43
CA GLU A 164 -13.86 -21.51 5.33
C GLU A 164 -13.27 -20.10 5.42
N GLU A 165 -13.86 -19.11 4.76
CA GLU A 165 -13.48 -17.71 4.86
C GLU A 165 -13.58 -17.20 6.31
N LYS A 166 -14.66 -17.56 7.03
CA LYS A 166 -14.83 -17.23 8.45
C LYS A 166 -13.75 -17.87 9.33
N ARG A 167 -13.37 -19.12 9.05
CA ARG A 167 -12.27 -19.79 9.77
C ARG A 167 -10.93 -19.12 9.51
N MET A 168 -10.65 -18.76 8.25
CA MET A 168 -9.45 -18.04 7.85
C MET A 168 -9.35 -16.70 8.55
N LEU A 169 -10.42 -15.90 8.50
CA LEU A 169 -10.51 -14.63 9.20
C LEU A 169 -10.31 -14.81 10.72
N GLY A 170 -11.02 -15.76 11.32
CA GLY A 170 -10.87 -16.07 12.75
C GLY A 170 -9.42 -16.40 13.11
N ARG A 171 -8.73 -17.20 12.29
CA ARG A 171 -7.33 -17.54 12.50
C ARG A 171 -6.41 -16.34 12.41
N LEU A 172 -6.57 -15.51 11.38
CA LEU A 172 -5.81 -14.28 11.20
C LEU A 172 -5.98 -13.33 12.40
N LEU A 173 -7.23 -13.12 12.82
CA LEU A 173 -7.55 -12.25 13.95
C LEU A 173 -7.01 -12.78 15.29
N THR A 174 -6.97 -14.10 15.47
CA THR A 174 -6.34 -14.71 16.65
C THR A 174 -4.86 -14.41 16.69
N VAL A 175 -4.14 -14.64 15.59
CA VAL A 175 -2.70 -14.35 15.52
C VAL A 175 -2.42 -12.87 15.75
N LEU A 176 -3.19 -11.98 15.11
CA LEU A 176 -3.06 -10.53 15.26
C LEU A 176 -3.29 -10.08 16.73
N ASN A 177 -4.23 -10.71 17.43
CA ASN A 177 -4.46 -10.38 18.83
C ASN A 177 -3.32 -10.84 19.74
N ASP A 178 -2.79 -12.04 19.50
CA ASP A 178 -1.99 -12.76 20.46
C ASP A 178 -0.49 -12.68 20.23
N MET A 179 -0.03 -12.28 19.03
CA MET A 179 1.38 -12.33 18.61
C MET A 179 2.37 -11.67 19.59
N HIS A 180 1.92 -10.66 20.36
CA HIS A 180 2.74 -9.98 21.36
C HIS A 180 2.51 -10.50 22.79
N THR A 181 1.67 -11.52 22.99
CA THR A 181 1.39 -12.08 24.30
C THR A 181 2.37 -13.20 24.67
N PRO A 182 2.63 -13.46 25.95
CA PRO A 182 3.47 -14.59 26.36
C PRO A 182 2.93 -15.96 25.92
N ALA A 183 1.61 -16.10 25.79
CA ALA A 183 0.92 -17.34 25.44
C ALA A 183 0.72 -17.53 23.92
N ALA A 184 1.23 -16.60 23.08
CA ALA A 184 1.07 -16.68 21.63
C ALA A 184 1.64 -17.98 21.07
N GLU A 185 0.88 -18.65 20.21
CA GLU A 185 1.34 -19.82 19.44
C GLU A 185 2.48 -19.44 18.49
N TYR A 186 2.33 -18.28 17.84
CA TYR A 186 3.35 -17.70 16.96
C TYR A 186 3.79 -16.33 17.50
N LYS A 187 5.06 -16.20 17.83
CA LYS A 187 5.65 -14.97 18.37
C LYS A 187 6.53 -14.33 17.34
N PHE A 188 6.17 -13.15 16.86
CA PHE A 188 6.98 -12.32 15.97
C PHE A 188 6.58 -10.85 16.12
N ASP A 189 7.51 -9.94 15.90
CA ASP A 189 7.26 -8.50 15.97
C ASP A 189 6.86 -7.98 14.59
N ALA A 190 5.58 -7.71 14.40
CA ALA A 190 5.04 -7.23 13.15
C ALA A 190 3.91 -6.21 13.35
N LEU A 191 3.83 -5.27 12.39
CA LEU A 191 2.67 -4.40 12.21
C LEU A 191 1.91 -4.85 10.94
N PHE A 192 0.66 -5.23 11.11
CA PHE A 192 -0.21 -5.60 10.00
C PHE A 192 -0.83 -4.36 9.36
N PHE A 193 -0.82 -4.32 8.05
CA PHE A 193 -1.65 -3.46 7.24
C PHE A 193 -2.64 -4.32 6.47
N ALA A 194 -3.93 -4.04 6.63
CA ALA A 194 -4.96 -4.59 5.74
C ALA A 194 -5.56 -3.46 4.92
N THR A 195 -5.81 -3.71 3.65
CA THR A 195 -6.48 -2.75 2.75
C THR A 195 -7.81 -3.30 2.26
N ALA A 196 -8.77 -2.42 1.99
CA ALA A 196 -10.04 -2.79 1.37
C ALA A 196 -10.55 -1.69 0.42
N ASN A 197 -11.25 -2.12 -0.62
CA ASN A 197 -11.95 -1.27 -1.57
C ASN A 197 -13.47 -1.33 -1.41
N ASP A 198 -14.00 -2.31 -0.66
CA ASP A 198 -15.42 -2.45 -0.35
C ASP A 198 -15.65 -2.71 1.14
N LEU A 199 -16.04 -1.66 1.83
CA LEU A 199 -16.35 -1.73 3.25
C LEU A 199 -17.69 -2.44 3.51
N GLY A 200 -18.64 -2.34 2.59
CA GLY A 200 -19.96 -2.94 2.74
C GLY A 200 -19.88 -4.45 2.91
N VAL A 201 -19.09 -5.11 2.09
CA VAL A 201 -18.86 -6.57 2.18
C VAL A 201 -18.32 -6.97 3.56
N ILE A 202 -17.42 -6.16 4.12
CA ILE A 202 -16.83 -6.43 5.44
C ILE A 202 -17.86 -6.25 6.54
N LEU A 203 -18.60 -5.14 6.55
CA LEU A 203 -19.61 -4.84 7.57
C LEU A 203 -20.78 -5.80 7.56
N ASP A 204 -21.26 -6.15 6.35
CA ASP A 204 -22.42 -7.03 6.18
C ASP A 204 -22.10 -8.47 6.61
N ASN A 205 -20.90 -8.97 6.32
CA ASN A 205 -20.55 -10.38 6.52
C ASN A 205 -19.70 -10.64 7.78
N ASN A 206 -18.89 -9.68 8.21
CA ASN A 206 -17.90 -9.87 9.27
C ASN A 206 -17.73 -8.59 10.13
N PRO A 207 -18.77 -8.10 10.79
CA PRO A 207 -18.69 -6.86 11.59
C PRO A 207 -17.66 -6.95 12.73
N GLU A 208 -17.36 -8.16 13.22
CA GLU A 208 -16.35 -8.40 14.22
C GLU A 208 -14.92 -8.07 13.74
N PHE A 209 -14.69 -7.98 12.44
CA PHE A 209 -13.39 -7.61 11.88
C PHE A 209 -12.95 -6.21 12.35
N LEU A 210 -13.87 -5.27 12.43
CA LEU A 210 -13.62 -3.88 12.86
C LEU A 210 -13.69 -3.68 14.37
N ARG A 211 -13.85 -4.77 15.16
CA ARG A 211 -13.93 -4.67 16.61
C ARG A 211 -12.67 -4.03 17.19
N ARG A 212 -12.85 -3.03 18.05
CA ARG A 212 -11.75 -2.35 18.77
C ARG A 212 -10.85 -3.34 19.51
N GLY A 213 -9.53 -3.08 19.46
CA GLY A 213 -8.51 -3.95 20.08
C GLY A 213 -7.85 -4.95 19.10
N ARG A 214 -8.41 -5.12 17.90
CA ARG A 214 -7.80 -5.88 16.80
C ARG A 214 -6.93 -4.99 15.94
N TRP A 215 -7.48 -3.86 15.53
CA TRP A 215 -6.78 -2.80 14.82
C TRP A 215 -6.53 -1.63 15.76
N ASN A 216 -5.33 -1.07 15.71
CA ASN A 216 -4.99 0.12 16.49
C ASN A 216 -5.62 1.36 15.85
N GLU A 217 -5.57 1.41 14.51
CA GLU A 217 -6.11 2.52 13.75
C GLU A 217 -6.93 2.03 12.56
N LEU A 218 -8.00 2.77 12.27
CA LEU A 218 -8.90 2.55 11.16
C LEU A 218 -8.94 3.86 10.34
N PHE A 219 -8.36 3.87 9.15
CA PHE A 219 -8.30 5.03 8.28
C PHE A 219 -9.17 4.87 7.04
N PHE A 220 -9.93 5.91 6.73
CA PHE A 220 -10.63 6.06 5.46
C PHE A 220 -9.86 7.00 4.54
N ILE A 221 -9.37 6.47 3.43
CA ILE A 221 -8.64 7.25 2.43
C ILE A 221 -9.62 7.74 1.37
N ASN A 222 -9.96 9.02 1.47
CA ASN A 222 -10.89 9.69 0.56
C ASN A 222 -10.17 10.20 -0.70
N MET A 223 -10.94 10.81 -1.61
CA MET A 223 -10.39 11.66 -2.68
C MET A 223 -9.52 12.76 -2.05
N PRO A 224 -8.43 13.18 -2.70
CA PRO A 224 -7.55 14.19 -2.12
C PRO A 224 -8.27 15.54 -1.94
N THR A 225 -7.89 16.27 -0.89
CA THR A 225 -8.19 17.69 -0.81
C THR A 225 -7.42 18.44 -1.89
N ASP A 226 -7.75 19.71 -2.17
CA ASP A 226 -7.00 20.53 -3.13
C ASP A 226 -5.53 20.64 -2.75
N GLU A 227 -5.23 20.77 -1.47
CA GLU A 227 -3.86 20.83 -0.96
C GLU A 227 -3.12 19.51 -1.20
N ASN A 228 -3.76 18.39 -0.91
CA ASN A 228 -3.20 17.07 -1.18
C ASN A 228 -3.02 16.84 -2.68
N ALA A 229 -3.98 17.23 -3.52
CA ALA A 229 -3.87 17.15 -4.97
C ALA A 229 -2.68 17.95 -5.52
N ARG A 230 -2.49 19.20 -5.03
CA ARG A 230 -1.30 19.99 -5.37
C ARG A 230 0.00 19.29 -4.98
N SER A 231 0.04 18.69 -3.82
CA SER A 231 1.21 17.95 -3.33
C SER A 231 1.51 16.72 -4.19
N ILE A 232 0.48 15.99 -4.60
CA ILE A 232 0.58 14.83 -5.48
C ILE A 232 1.03 15.25 -6.87
N PHE A 233 0.43 16.30 -7.46
CA PHE A 233 0.87 16.84 -8.77
C PHE A 233 2.33 17.27 -8.73
N LYS A 234 2.75 18.05 -7.72
CA LYS A 234 4.16 18.47 -7.60
C LYS A 234 5.12 17.29 -7.54
N LEU A 235 4.75 16.22 -6.83
CA LEU A 235 5.54 15.00 -6.75
C LEU A 235 5.72 14.36 -8.14
N TYR A 236 4.63 14.15 -8.88
CA TYR A 236 4.69 13.48 -10.18
C TYR A 236 5.22 14.38 -11.30
N ILE A 237 4.95 15.69 -11.26
CA ILE A 237 5.57 16.67 -12.17
C ILE A 237 7.10 16.57 -12.06
N LYS A 238 7.63 16.56 -10.85
CA LYS A 238 9.06 16.42 -10.60
C LYS A 238 9.59 15.04 -11.04
N LYS A 239 8.91 13.95 -10.67
CA LYS A 239 9.29 12.58 -11.05
C LYS A 239 9.32 12.38 -12.57
N LYS A 240 8.41 13.00 -13.30
CA LYS A 240 8.28 12.88 -14.77
C LYS A 240 8.97 14.02 -15.52
N GLN A 241 9.72 14.90 -14.83
CA GLN A 241 10.43 16.03 -15.45
C GLN A 241 9.53 16.93 -16.31
N LEU A 242 8.36 17.27 -15.79
CA LEU A 242 7.36 18.12 -16.44
C LEU A 242 7.43 19.58 -15.96
N ASP A 243 8.46 19.96 -15.19
CA ASP A 243 8.64 21.31 -14.62
C ASP A 243 8.60 22.41 -15.69
N PHE A 244 9.00 22.10 -16.93
CA PHE A 244 8.94 23.07 -18.05
C PHE A 244 7.52 23.43 -18.49
N ILE A 245 6.50 22.61 -18.13
CA ILE A 245 5.08 22.89 -18.40
C ILE A 245 4.47 23.62 -17.21
N PHE A 246 4.88 23.24 -15.98
CA PHE A 246 4.36 23.72 -14.71
C PHE A 246 5.46 24.50 -13.95
N ASN A 247 6.04 25.50 -14.63
CA ASN A 247 7.19 26.26 -14.14
C ASN A 247 6.82 27.38 -13.16
N ASP A 248 5.53 27.71 -13.04
CA ASP A 248 5.00 28.72 -12.15
C ASP A 248 3.78 28.20 -11.36
N LYS A 249 3.40 28.96 -10.34
CA LYS A 249 2.26 28.62 -9.49
C LYS A 249 0.95 28.66 -10.24
N ASP A 250 0.82 29.57 -11.19
CA ASP A 250 -0.45 29.81 -11.89
C ASP A 250 -0.76 28.68 -12.87
N SER A 251 0.28 28.08 -13.50
CA SER A 251 0.09 26.96 -14.42
C SER A 251 -0.50 25.72 -13.73
N LEU A 252 -0.09 25.41 -12.50
CA LEU A 252 -0.67 24.32 -11.72
C LEU A 252 -2.10 24.66 -11.27
N GLU A 253 -2.37 25.87 -10.78
CA GLU A 253 -3.72 26.30 -10.38
C GLU A 253 -4.69 26.30 -11.56
N ASN A 254 -4.23 26.69 -12.75
CA ASN A 254 -5.01 26.60 -13.97
C ASN A 254 -5.36 25.15 -14.33
N LEU A 255 -4.42 24.21 -14.16
CA LEU A 255 -4.70 22.78 -14.34
C LEU A 255 -5.76 22.29 -13.35
N LEU A 256 -5.64 22.61 -12.05
CA LEU A 256 -6.63 22.20 -11.06
C LEU A 256 -8.02 22.76 -11.42
N THR A 257 -8.07 24.03 -11.83
CA THR A 257 -9.31 24.68 -12.25
C THR A 257 -9.93 23.99 -13.48
N GLU A 258 -9.11 23.59 -14.44
CA GLU A 258 -9.56 22.87 -15.63
C GLU A 258 -10.18 21.50 -15.28
N VAL A 259 -9.52 20.74 -14.41
CA VAL A 259 -10.06 19.44 -13.91
C VAL A 259 -11.37 19.64 -13.18
N TYR A 260 -11.49 20.67 -12.32
CA TYR A 260 -12.73 21.00 -11.66
C TYR A 260 -13.83 21.37 -12.64
N SER A 261 -13.56 22.22 -13.63
CA SER A 261 -14.57 22.63 -14.60
C SER A 261 -15.14 21.46 -15.40
N GLU A 262 -14.30 20.45 -15.68
CA GLU A 262 -14.70 19.27 -16.45
C GLU A 262 -15.48 18.24 -15.59
N TYR A 263 -15.08 18.02 -14.32
CA TYR A 263 -15.53 16.83 -13.55
C TYR A 263 -16.23 17.13 -12.23
N ARG A 264 -16.40 18.39 -11.81
CA ARG A 264 -17.02 18.71 -10.50
C ARG A 264 -18.42 18.13 -10.36
N ALA A 265 -19.21 18.17 -11.41
CA ALA A 265 -20.59 17.64 -11.39
C ALA A 265 -20.67 16.12 -11.21
N ASP A 266 -19.63 15.42 -11.66
CA ASP A 266 -19.54 13.96 -11.61
C ASP A 266 -18.88 13.44 -10.32
N ASN A 267 -18.29 14.34 -9.50
CA ASN A 267 -17.59 13.96 -8.29
C ASN A 267 -18.57 13.72 -7.12
N PRO A 268 -18.65 12.50 -6.56
CA PRO A 268 -19.50 12.21 -5.41
C PRO A 268 -19.03 12.90 -4.12
N SER A 269 -17.73 13.21 -4.01
CA SER A 269 -17.15 14.02 -2.93
C SER A 269 -17.01 15.47 -3.37
N GLN A 270 -18.07 16.27 -3.26
CA GLN A 270 -18.13 17.63 -3.81
C GLN A 270 -17.10 18.61 -3.23
N ASP A 271 -16.59 18.32 -2.03
CA ASP A 271 -15.57 19.07 -1.30
C ASP A 271 -14.13 18.58 -1.54
N ARG A 272 -13.96 17.61 -2.45
CA ARG A 272 -12.68 16.97 -2.76
C ARG A 272 -12.30 17.14 -4.22
N PHE A 273 -11.02 17.04 -4.50
CA PHE A 273 -10.50 17.09 -5.88
C PHE A 273 -10.97 15.88 -6.69
N PRO A 274 -11.38 16.05 -7.97
CA PRO A 274 -11.98 14.97 -8.75
C PRO A 274 -11.07 13.78 -9.08
N TYR A 275 -9.73 13.96 -9.11
CA TYR A 275 -8.79 12.88 -9.40
C TYR A 275 -8.22 12.26 -8.13
N THR A 276 -8.10 10.95 -8.13
CA THR A 276 -7.32 10.18 -7.15
C THR A 276 -5.81 10.35 -7.41
N ALA A 277 -4.98 9.88 -6.48
CA ALA A 277 -3.53 9.88 -6.66
C ALA A 277 -3.07 9.11 -7.91
N ALA A 278 -3.72 7.96 -8.20
CA ALA A 278 -3.42 7.15 -9.39
C ALA A 278 -3.81 7.86 -10.70
N GLU A 279 -4.90 8.62 -10.68
CA GLU A 279 -5.33 9.40 -11.86
C GLU A 279 -4.42 10.60 -12.11
N ILE A 280 -3.92 11.24 -11.04
CA ILE A 280 -2.90 12.30 -11.14
C ILE A 280 -1.59 11.73 -11.72
N GLU A 281 -1.16 10.56 -11.24
CA GLU A 281 0.00 9.85 -11.79
C GLU A 281 -0.19 9.56 -13.28
N ASN A 282 -1.32 8.96 -13.64
CA ASN A 282 -1.66 8.63 -15.03
C ASN A 282 -1.72 9.88 -15.91
N PHE A 283 -2.25 11.00 -15.40
CA PHE A 283 -2.22 12.28 -16.10
C PHE A 283 -0.79 12.73 -16.42
N CYS A 284 0.10 12.69 -15.45
CA CYS A 284 1.50 13.08 -15.63
C CYS A 284 2.23 12.13 -16.59
N ASP A 285 1.97 10.82 -16.51
CA ASP A 285 2.54 9.83 -17.43
C ASP A 285 2.08 10.05 -18.86
N ARG A 286 0.79 10.27 -19.06
CA ARG A 286 0.22 10.54 -20.38
C ARG A 286 0.76 11.83 -21.00
N LEU A 287 0.88 12.89 -20.21
CA LEU A 287 1.42 14.14 -20.65
C LEU A 287 2.91 14.02 -21.05
N TYR A 288 3.68 13.28 -20.26
CA TYR A 288 5.08 12.95 -20.59
C TYR A 288 5.18 12.13 -21.88
N PHE A 289 4.34 11.12 -22.06
CA PHE A 289 4.26 10.34 -23.29
C PHE A 289 3.95 11.22 -24.52
N LEU A 290 2.95 12.11 -24.42
CA LEU A 290 2.58 13.02 -25.51
C LEU A 290 3.72 13.97 -25.85
N LYS A 291 4.44 14.50 -24.86
CA LYS A 291 5.61 15.34 -25.06
C LYS A 291 6.68 14.63 -25.90
N ILE A 292 7.01 13.39 -25.51
CA ILE A 292 8.05 12.62 -26.22
C ILE A 292 7.59 12.27 -27.63
N SER A 293 6.37 11.76 -27.77
CA SER A 293 5.85 11.27 -29.05
C SER A 293 5.62 12.38 -30.07
N LYS A 294 5.16 13.54 -29.64
CA LYS A 294 4.90 14.71 -30.54
C LYS A 294 6.14 15.57 -30.76
N GLY A 295 7.13 15.55 -29.88
CA GLY A 295 8.34 16.34 -29.97
C GLY A 295 8.04 17.82 -30.15
N LYS A 296 8.49 18.44 -31.28
CA LYS A 296 8.26 19.86 -31.60
C LYS A 296 6.78 20.21 -31.86
N LYS A 297 5.91 19.23 -32.09
CA LYS A 297 4.47 19.45 -32.33
C LYS A 297 3.65 19.41 -31.01
N PHE A 298 4.31 19.25 -29.88
CA PHE A 298 3.63 19.27 -28.55
C PHE A 298 3.19 20.73 -28.28
N ASP A 299 1.88 20.86 -28.00
CA ASP A 299 1.24 22.14 -27.66
C ASP A 299 0.77 22.05 -26.21
N ILE A 300 1.38 22.83 -25.29
CA ILE A 300 1.12 22.79 -23.87
C ILE A 300 -0.37 22.95 -23.57
N ILE A 301 -1.02 23.99 -24.12
CA ILE A 301 -2.41 24.29 -23.77
C ILE A 301 -3.35 23.22 -24.32
N LYS A 302 -3.19 22.85 -25.58
CA LYS A 302 -4.04 21.86 -26.24
C LYS A 302 -3.86 20.48 -25.68
N ASP A 303 -2.61 20.06 -25.44
CA ASP A 303 -2.31 18.70 -25.00
C ASP A 303 -2.63 18.47 -23.50
N VAL A 304 -2.45 19.49 -22.66
CA VAL A 304 -2.91 19.45 -21.25
C VAL A 304 -4.44 19.31 -21.20
N ARG A 305 -5.19 20.13 -21.94
CA ARG A 305 -6.67 20.04 -21.99
C ARG A 305 -7.14 18.69 -22.52
N GLN A 306 -6.46 18.17 -23.54
CA GLN A 306 -6.81 16.86 -24.07
C GLN A 306 -6.55 15.75 -23.04
N CYS A 307 -5.44 15.82 -22.30
CA CYS A 307 -5.16 14.88 -21.22
C CYS A 307 -6.23 14.92 -20.12
N VAL A 308 -6.72 16.11 -19.73
CA VAL A 308 -7.80 16.23 -18.75
C VAL A 308 -9.06 15.52 -19.25
N LYS A 309 -9.45 15.70 -20.52
CA LYS A 309 -10.65 15.05 -21.10
C LYS A 309 -10.49 13.54 -21.27
N ASP A 310 -9.28 13.05 -21.51
CA ASP A 310 -9.01 11.64 -21.75
C ASP A 310 -8.96 10.81 -20.45
N ILE A 311 -8.72 11.46 -19.30
CA ILE A 311 -8.66 10.79 -18.01
C ILE A 311 -10.00 10.95 -17.27
N ILE A 312 -10.87 9.98 -17.47
CA ILE A 312 -12.19 9.97 -16.84
C ILE A 312 -12.03 9.53 -15.38
N PRO A 313 -12.41 10.38 -14.39
CA PRO A 313 -12.28 10.05 -12.97
C PRO A 313 -13.11 8.84 -12.56
N ILE A 314 -12.58 8.08 -11.60
CA ILE A 314 -13.31 6.98 -10.97
C ILE A 314 -14.63 7.46 -10.32
N GLY A 315 -14.66 8.71 -9.86
CA GLY A 315 -15.87 9.36 -9.35
C GLY A 315 -17.03 9.34 -10.33
N LYS A 316 -16.75 9.38 -11.64
CA LYS A 316 -17.75 9.27 -12.70
C LYS A 316 -18.11 7.81 -12.99
N SER A 317 -17.12 6.94 -13.14
CA SER A 317 -17.34 5.53 -13.53
C SER A 317 -17.88 4.64 -12.42
N ALA A 318 -17.53 4.91 -11.16
CA ALA A 318 -17.90 4.12 -9.97
C ALA A 318 -18.69 4.91 -8.93
N ARG A 319 -19.46 5.92 -9.35
CA ARG A 319 -20.17 6.89 -8.48
C ARG A 319 -20.95 6.22 -7.36
N ASN A 320 -21.78 5.22 -7.68
CA ASN A 320 -22.65 4.56 -6.71
C ASN A 320 -21.86 3.83 -5.61
N GLY A 321 -20.78 3.14 -5.98
CA GLY A 321 -19.89 2.47 -5.03
C GLY A 321 -19.22 3.46 -4.09
N ILE A 322 -18.69 4.56 -4.64
CA ILE A 322 -18.04 5.62 -3.85
C ILE A 322 -19.03 6.29 -2.91
N THR A 323 -20.25 6.62 -3.36
CA THR A 323 -21.30 7.23 -2.52
C THR A 323 -21.65 6.30 -1.35
N ARG A 324 -21.76 4.97 -1.57
CA ARG A 324 -21.99 3.99 -0.51
C ARG A 324 -20.86 3.99 0.51
N MET A 325 -19.60 4.00 0.06
CA MET A 325 -18.43 4.02 0.93
C MET A 325 -18.36 5.30 1.77
N LEU A 326 -18.65 6.46 1.16
CA LEU A 326 -18.69 7.75 1.85
C LEU A 326 -19.74 7.78 2.96
N GLY A 327 -20.86 7.08 2.80
CA GLY A 327 -21.89 6.94 3.84
C GLY A 327 -21.45 6.13 5.06
N GLN A 328 -20.34 5.40 4.98
CA GLN A 328 -19.81 4.52 6.03
C GLN A 328 -18.51 5.06 6.68
N LYS A 329 -18.01 6.20 6.23
CA LYS A 329 -16.71 6.76 6.66
C LYS A 329 -16.66 7.18 8.14
N GLU A 330 -17.79 7.41 8.79
CA GLU A 330 -17.88 7.87 10.20
C GLU A 330 -17.24 6.89 11.20
N LEU A 331 -17.02 5.63 10.81
CA LEU A 331 -16.34 4.64 11.63
C LEU A 331 -14.80 4.80 11.65
N PHE A 332 -14.27 5.69 10.83
CA PHE A 332 -12.85 5.79 10.50
C PHE A 332 -12.32 7.21 10.72
N ILE A 333 -11.00 7.30 10.86
CA ILE A 333 -10.29 8.58 10.77
C ILE A 333 -10.13 8.90 9.28
N GLU A 334 -10.77 9.96 8.80
CA GLU A 334 -10.69 10.37 7.39
C GLU A 334 -9.37 11.07 7.08
N ILE A 335 -8.76 10.70 5.95
CA ILE A 335 -7.50 11.28 5.44
C ILE A 335 -7.67 11.73 4.00
#